data_0e1555e9ac22aa1264e2cecd6e8617dc
#
_entry.id   0e1555e9ac22aa1264e2cecd6e8617dc
#
_cell.length_a   1.000
_cell.length_b   1.000
_cell.length_c   1.000
_cell.angle_alpha   90.00
_cell.angle_beta   90.00
_cell.angle_gamma   90.00
#
_symmetry.space_group_name_H-M   'P 1'
#
loop_
_entity.id
_entity.type
_entity.pdbx_description
1 polymer ?
#
loop_
_entity_poly.entity_id
_entity_poly.type
_entity_poly.pdbx_seq_one_letter_code
_entity_poly.pdbx_strand_id
1 'polypeptide(L)'
;MKAIGIIPARMGASRFPGKPMAPLLGMPMIGHCYHRTRLASGLSEVYVATCDQIIADYIESIGGKVVMTSPLHDRASTRTAEALEIVEEDLSEKVDVVVMVQGDEPIIAPNVVGETLIHFNDEKVKIVNIMSEITSKDVFFDKNNVKVVVDCNNDALYFSREPIPSPWKGWEKLPKFMQTGIIAFRRETLMDFNSMSETALERHESVDMNRILESGGSIRMVATSDFTIGVDTQEELFLAEEFLENDKTIKRYLEI
;
A
#
# COMPACT_ATOMS: atom_id res chain seq x y z
N MET A 1 11.86 -0.26 -18.29
CA MET A 1 11.70 -0.34 -16.80
C MET A 1 10.82 -1.54 -16.50
N LYS A 2 11.36 -2.54 -15.81
CA LYS A 2 10.62 -3.71 -15.36
C LYS A 2 10.05 -3.42 -13.97
N ALA A 3 8.73 -3.45 -13.84
CA ALA A 3 8.04 -3.21 -12.59
C ALA A 3 7.19 -4.43 -12.19
N ILE A 4 7.17 -4.77 -10.91
CA ILE A 4 6.33 -5.82 -10.34
C ILE A 4 5.49 -5.27 -9.18
N GLY A 5 4.33 -5.88 -8.94
CA GLY A 5 3.53 -5.67 -7.74
C GLY A 5 3.85 -6.71 -6.68
N ILE A 6 3.98 -6.31 -5.42
CA ILE A 6 4.09 -7.21 -4.28
C ILE A 6 3.03 -6.82 -3.25
N ILE A 7 2.23 -7.80 -2.83
CA ILE A 7 1.15 -7.62 -1.85
C ILE A 7 1.54 -8.36 -0.57
N PRO A 8 2.14 -7.68 0.42
CA PRO A 8 2.43 -8.30 1.71
C PRO A 8 1.14 -8.56 2.48
N ALA A 9 0.97 -9.79 2.99
CA ALA A 9 -0.19 -10.21 3.75
C ALA A 9 0.18 -11.21 4.85
N ARG A 10 -0.51 -11.16 6.00
CA ARG A 10 -0.38 -12.13 7.08
C ARG A 10 -1.68 -12.26 7.87
N MET A 11 -1.94 -13.45 8.43
CA MET A 11 -3.12 -13.73 9.26
C MET A 11 -3.06 -13.00 10.61
N GLY A 12 -1.86 -12.76 11.13
CA GLY A 12 -1.61 -12.14 12.43
C GLY A 12 -1.84 -10.64 12.43
N ALA A 13 -3.10 -10.19 12.44
CA ALA A 13 -3.49 -8.81 12.64
C ALA A 13 -4.10 -8.63 14.03
N SER A 14 -3.65 -7.62 14.81
CA SER A 14 -4.10 -7.43 16.19
C SER A 14 -5.54 -6.92 16.31
N ARG A 15 -5.95 -6.01 15.40
CA ARG A 15 -7.28 -5.38 15.41
C ARG A 15 -8.35 -6.24 14.72
N PHE A 16 -7.96 -6.97 13.68
CA PHE A 16 -8.85 -7.84 12.92
C PHE A 16 -8.11 -9.13 12.52
N PRO A 17 -8.04 -10.14 13.43
CA PRO A 17 -7.38 -11.40 13.16
C PRO A 17 -7.99 -12.11 11.94
N GLY A 18 -7.13 -12.61 11.05
CA GLY A 18 -7.60 -13.31 9.85
C GLY A 18 -8.12 -12.42 8.72
N LYS A 19 -8.00 -11.10 8.84
CA LYS A 19 -8.57 -10.14 7.88
C LYS A 19 -8.25 -10.41 6.40
N PRO A 20 -7.07 -10.89 5.96
CA PRO A 20 -6.84 -11.19 4.55
C PRO A 20 -7.79 -12.25 3.98
N MET A 21 -8.24 -13.17 4.83
CA MET A 21 -9.18 -14.23 4.48
C MET A 21 -10.63 -13.90 4.83
N ALA A 22 -10.91 -12.69 5.35
CA ALA A 22 -12.28 -12.25 5.61
C ALA A 22 -13.08 -12.20 4.30
N PRO A 23 -14.30 -12.78 4.26
CA PRO A 23 -15.13 -12.79 3.06
C PRO A 23 -15.62 -11.39 2.74
N LEU A 24 -15.51 -11.03 1.46
CA LEU A 24 -15.93 -9.76 0.89
C LEU A 24 -16.58 -10.07 -0.47
N LEU A 25 -17.90 -9.92 -0.60
CA LEU A 25 -18.68 -10.35 -1.76
C LEU A 25 -18.37 -11.79 -2.23
N GLY A 26 -18.26 -12.73 -1.29
CA GLY A 26 -18.02 -14.16 -1.58
C GLY A 26 -16.57 -14.54 -1.92
N MET A 27 -15.64 -13.58 -1.91
CA MET A 27 -14.20 -13.78 -2.14
C MET A 27 -13.42 -13.31 -0.89
N PRO A 28 -12.33 -13.97 -0.46
CA PRO A 28 -11.42 -13.42 0.53
C PRO A 28 -10.88 -12.04 0.15
N MET A 29 -10.78 -11.12 1.11
CA MET A 29 -10.33 -9.75 0.90
C MET A 29 -9.00 -9.66 0.11
N ILE A 30 -8.05 -10.54 0.40
CA ILE A 30 -6.76 -10.59 -0.31
C ILE A 30 -6.92 -10.89 -1.81
N GLY A 31 -7.98 -11.60 -2.20
CA GLY A 31 -8.33 -11.87 -3.60
C GLY A 31 -8.66 -10.59 -4.36
N HIS A 32 -9.44 -9.69 -3.74
CA HIS A 32 -9.72 -8.37 -4.32
C HIS A 32 -8.45 -7.53 -4.48
N CYS A 33 -7.60 -7.47 -3.45
CA CYS A 33 -6.30 -6.79 -3.53
C CYS A 33 -5.46 -7.35 -4.69
N TYR A 34 -5.36 -8.68 -4.81
CA TYR A 34 -4.61 -9.35 -5.87
C TYR A 34 -5.15 -9.03 -7.26
N HIS A 35 -6.44 -9.28 -7.51
CA HIS A 35 -7.03 -9.06 -8.82
C HIS A 35 -6.96 -7.60 -9.26
N ARG A 36 -7.24 -6.66 -8.36
CA ARG A 36 -7.20 -5.22 -8.66
C ARG A 36 -5.77 -4.74 -8.95
N THR A 37 -4.78 -5.23 -8.21
CA THR A 37 -3.36 -4.96 -8.51
C THR A 37 -2.94 -5.57 -9.85
N ARG A 38 -3.40 -6.77 -10.16
CA ARG A 38 -3.17 -7.45 -11.46
C ARG A 38 -3.73 -6.69 -12.67
N LEU A 39 -4.81 -5.95 -12.48
CA LEU A 39 -5.43 -5.12 -13.52
C LEU A 39 -4.67 -3.80 -13.77
N ALA A 40 -3.69 -3.44 -12.94
CA ALA A 40 -2.90 -2.23 -13.12
C ALA A 40 -2.02 -2.33 -14.37
N SER A 41 -1.95 -1.25 -15.11
CA SER A 41 -1.04 -1.15 -16.26
C SER A 41 0.41 -0.95 -15.82
N GLY A 42 1.34 -1.51 -16.58
CA GLY A 42 2.78 -1.31 -16.38
C GLY A 42 3.44 -2.28 -15.40
N LEU A 43 2.68 -3.10 -14.67
CA LEU A 43 3.23 -4.21 -13.90
C LEU A 43 3.41 -5.45 -14.79
N SER A 44 4.61 -6.03 -14.80
CA SER A 44 4.89 -7.27 -15.53
C SER A 44 4.28 -8.49 -14.83
N GLU A 45 4.32 -8.50 -13.50
CA GLU A 45 3.79 -9.56 -12.64
C GLU A 45 3.33 -9.01 -11.30
N VAL A 46 2.47 -9.78 -10.59
CA VAL A 46 2.02 -9.49 -9.23
C VAL A 46 2.17 -10.74 -8.37
N TYR A 47 2.73 -10.56 -7.18
CA TYR A 47 2.97 -11.61 -6.20
C TYR A 47 2.30 -11.25 -4.87
N VAL A 48 1.78 -12.26 -4.18
CA VAL A 48 1.39 -12.13 -2.77
C VAL A 48 2.52 -12.68 -1.91
N ALA A 49 3.05 -11.85 -1.02
CA ALA A 49 4.12 -12.22 -0.08
C ALA A 49 3.54 -12.55 1.28
N THR A 50 3.66 -13.79 1.72
CA THR A 50 3.03 -14.26 2.97
C THR A 50 3.88 -15.30 3.69
N CYS A 51 3.67 -15.45 4.99
CA CYS A 51 4.18 -16.55 5.78
C CYS A 51 3.08 -17.59 6.13
N ASP A 52 1.85 -17.36 5.68
CA ASP A 52 0.68 -18.15 6.05
C ASP A 52 0.22 -19.04 4.90
N GLN A 53 0.26 -20.37 5.09
CA GLN A 53 -0.08 -21.34 4.05
C GLN A 53 -1.52 -21.15 3.54
N ILE A 54 -2.47 -20.81 4.41
CA ILE A 54 -3.86 -20.59 4.01
C ILE A 54 -4.03 -19.45 2.99
N ILE A 55 -3.20 -18.39 3.10
CA ILE A 55 -3.20 -17.31 2.10
C ILE A 55 -2.56 -17.80 0.82
N ALA A 56 -1.45 -18.55 0.92
CA ALA A 56 -0.76 -19.10 -0.23
C ALA A 56 -1.67 -20.03 -1.04
N ASP A 57 -2.27 -21.03 -0.38
CA ASP A 57 -3.18 -22.00 -1.01
C ASP A 57 -4.35 -21.30 -1.73
N TYR A 58 -4.92 -20.28 -1.10
CA TYR A 58 -6.00 -19.52 -1.72
C TYR A 58 -5.54 -18.76 -2.98
N ILE A 59 -4.44 -18.04 -2.91
CA ILE A 59 -3.93 -17.27 -4.06
C ILE A 59 -3.54 -18.19 -5.21
N GLU A 60 -2.90 -19.34 -4.93
CA GLU A 60 -2.59 -20.35 -5.94
C GLU A 60 -3.87 -20.95 -6.56
N SER A 61 -4.92 -21.16 -5.76
CA SER A 61 -6.20 -21.70 -6.24
C SER A 61 -6.89 -20.79 -7.26
N ILE A 62 -6.64 -19.48 -7.20
CA ILE A 62 -7.15 -18.50 -8.18
C ILE A 62 -6.14 -18.18 -9.30
N GLY A 63 -5.07 -18.99 -9.44
CA GLY A 63 -4.02 -18.82 -10.46
C GLY A 63 -3.06 -17.68 -10.17
N GLY A 64 -2.98 -17.20 -8.94
CA GLY A 64 -2.06 -16.16 -8.50
C GLY A 64 -0.67 -16.70 -8.19
N LYS A 65 0.30 -15.77 -8.09
CA LYS A 65 1.69 -16.07 -7.71
C LYS A 65 1.93 -15.72 -6.25
N VAL A 66 2.58 -16.63 -5.54
CA VAL A 66 2.90 -16.49 -4.11
C VAL A 66 4.40 -16.54 -3.90
N VAL A 67 4.87 -15.78 -2.92
CA VAL A 67 6.21 -15.87 -2.36
C VAL A 67 6.09 -16.13 -0.87
N MET A 68 6.61 -17.27 -0.43
CA MET A 68 6.68 -17.58 1.01
C MET A 68 7.84 -16.81 1.63
N THR A 69 7.54 -16.06 2.68
CA THR A 69 8.48 -15.18 3.38
C THR A 69 8.57 -15.52 4.87
N SER A 70 9.59 -15.02 5.54
CA SER A 70 9.78 -15.22 6.98
C SER A 70 8.56 -14.74 7.79
N PRO A 71 8.15 -15.47 8.85
CA PRO A 71 7.13 -15.01 9.79
C PRO A 71 7.61 -13.86 10.69
N LEU A 72 8.91 -13.55 10.69
CA LEU A 72 9.53 -12.55 11.57
C LEU A 72 9.31 -11.10 11.12
N HIS A 73 8.74 -10.89 9.93
CA HIS A 73 8.47 -9.54 9.46
C HIS A 73 7.28 -8.90 10.17
N ASP A 74 7.54 -7.81 10.88
CA ASP A 74 6.53 -6.98 11.50
C ASP A 74 5.99 -5.88 10.56
N ARG A 75 6.79 -5.49 9.55
CA ARG A 75 6.47 -4.44 8.58
C ARG A 75 6.19 -5.01 7.20
N ALA A 76 5.27 -4.37 6.49
CA ALA A 76 4.96 -4.68 5.09
C ALA A 76 6.18 -4.47 4.18
N SER A 77 6.93 -3.39 4.42
CA SER A 77 8.14 -3.01 3.67
C SER A 77 9.25 -4.06 3.76
N THR A 78 9.53 -4.60 4.96
CA THR A 78 10.56 -5.64 5.13
C THR A 78 10.18 -6.96 4.48
N ARG A 79 8.90 -7.35 4.54
CA ARG A 79 8.36 -8.52 3.84
C ARG A 79 8.44 -8.35 2.32
N THR A 80 8.16 -7.15 1.84
CA THR A 80 8.26 -6.82 0.41
C THR A 80 9.70 -6.92 -0.09
N ALA A 81 10.68 -6.49 0.71
CA ALA A 81 12.10 -6.59 0.36
C ALA A 81 12.57 -8.04 0.25
N GLU A 82 12.25 -8.91 1.22
CA GLU A 82 12.57 -10.34 1.14
C GLU A 82 11.89 -10.99 -0.07
N ALA A 83 10.61 -10.70 -0.30
CA ALA A 83 9.89 -11.25 -1.45
C ALA A 83 10.51 -10.81 -2.78
N LEU A 84 10.99 -9.57 -2.88
CA LEU A 84 11.67 -9.08 -4.07
C LEU A 84 12.95 -9.87 -4.36
N GLU A 85 13.78 -10.15 -3.34
CA GLU A 85 15.00 -10.94 -3.50
C GLU A 85 14.70 -12.36 -4.00
N ILE A 86 13.70 -13.03 -3.41
CA ILE A 86 13.28 -14.37 -3.83
C ILE A 86 12.78 -14.36 -5.29
N VAL A 87 11.94 -13.38 -5.65
CA VAL A 87 11.44 -13.24 -7.03
C VAL A 87 12.58 -13.01 -8.02
N GLU A 88 13.56 -12.19 -7.68
CA GLU A 88 14.72 -11.92 -8.56
C GLU A 88 15.60 -13.17 -8.77
N GLU A 89 15.77 -13.99 -7.73
CA GLU A 89 16.49 -15.27 -7.84
C GLU A 89 15.76 -16.22 -8.81
N ASP A 90 14.43 -16.36 -8.68
CA ASP A 90 13.61 -17.22 -9.53
C ASP A 90 13.61 -16.74 -11.00
N LEU A 91 13.53 -15.43 -11.21
CA LEU A 91 13.52 -14.84 -12.55
C LEU A 91 14.91 -14.78 -13.18
N SER A 92 16.00 -14.92 -12.41
CA SER A 92 17.39 -14.66 -12.80
C SER A 92 17.55 -13.27 -13.45
N GLU A 93 16.77 -12.29 -13.04
CA GLU A 93 16.73 -10.93 -13.59
C GLU A 93 16.35 -9.93 -12.50
N LYS A 94 17.00 -8.75 -12.54
CA LYS A 94 16.69 -7.64 -11.63
C LYS A 94 15.41 -6.92 -12.03
N VAL A 95 14.70 -6.45 -11.02
CA VAL A 95 13.51 -5.59 -11.13
C VAL A 95 13.95 -4.14 -10.95
N ASP A 96 13.42 -3.21 -11.74
CA ASP A 96 13.76 -1.79 -11.60
C ASP A 96 12.93 -1.10 -10.51
N VAL A 97 11.62 -1.44 -10.46
CA VAL A 97 10.64 -0.83 -9.55
C VAL A 97 9.74 -1.92 -8.96
N VAL A 98 9.52 -1.84 -7.65
CA VAL A 98 8.52 -2.64 -6.96
C VAL A 98 7.40 -1.75 -6.43
N VAL A 99 6.17 -2.11 -6.74
CA VAL A 99 4.97 -1.47 -6.18
C VAL A 99 4.44 -2.35 -5.07
N MET A 100 4.62 -1.90 -3.83
CA MET A 100 4.00 -2.51 -2.66
C MET A 100 2.55 -2.03 -2.57
N VAL A 101 1.62 -2.96 -2.55
CA VAL A 101 0.21 -2.71 -2.30
C VAL A 101 -0.17 -3.46 -1.05
N GLN A 102 -0.59 -2.77 0.00
CA GLN A 102 -0.93 -3.45 1.25
C GLN A 102 -2.13 -4.37 1.06
N GLY A 103 -2.08 -5.56 1.67
CA GLY A 103 -3.10 -6.61 1.52
C GLY A 103 -4.43 -6.33 2.23
N ASP A 104 -4.61 -5.11 2.72
CA ASP A 104 -5.82 -4.58 3.34
C ASP A 104 -6.47 -3.44 2.53
N GLU A 105 -6.07 -3.25 1.28
CA GLU A 105 -6.60 -2.26 0.34
C GLU A 105 -7.50 -2.92 -0.74
N PRO A 106 -8.67 -3.50 -0.39
CA PRO A 106 -9.44 -4.32 -1.32
C PRO A 106 -10.14 -3.54 -2.44
N ILE A 107 -10.24 -2.21 -2.30
CA ILE A 107 -10.95 -1.35 -3.25
C ILE A 107 -10.02 -0.48 -4.10
N ILE A 108 -8.71 -0.71 -4.06
CA ILE A 108 -7.76 0.10 -4.82
C ILE A 108 -8.16 0.19 -6.29
N ALA A 109 -8.05 1.39 -6.88
CA ALA A 109 -8.28 1.59 -8.30
C ALA A 109 -7.03 1.15 -9.09
N PRO A 110 -7.14 0.26 -10.09
CA PRO A 110 -5.98 -0.25 -10.84
C PRO A 110 -5.15 0.84 -11.54
N ASN A 111 -5.81 1.91 -12.02
CA ASN A 111 -5.12 3.05 -12.65
C ASN A 111 -4.18 3.76 -11.66
N VAL A 112 -4.58 3.91 -10.40
CA VAL A 112 -3.78 4.58 -9.36
C VAL A 112 -2.46 3.82 -9.12
N VAL A 113 -2.50 2.48 -9.13
CA VAL A 113 -1.28 1.67 -9.03
C VAL A 113 -0.36 1.94 -10.22
N GLY A 114 -0.90 1.97 -11.45
CA GLY A 114 -0.14 2.26 -12.66
C GLY A 114 0.43 3.68 -12.70
N GLU A 115 -0.28 4.66 -12.14
CA GLU A 115 0.18 6.06 -12.08
C GLU A 115 1.47 6.22 -11.28
N THR A 116 1.72 5.39 -10.27
CA THR A 116 2.99 5.44 -9.51
C THR A 116 4.20 5.29 -10.42
N LEU A 117 4.10 4.47 -11.47
CA LEU A 117 5.20 4.11 -12.35
C LEU A 117 5.66 5.27 -13.25
N ILE A 118 4.75 6.18 -13.60
CA ILE A 118 5.04 7.32 -14.49
C ILE A 118 6.11 8.24 -13.87
N HIS A 119 6.10 8.38 -12.56
CA HIS A 119 7.01 9.26 -11.83
C HIS A 119 8.46 8.78 -11.85
N PHE A 120 8.71 7.50 -12.09
CA PHE A 120 10.06 6.94 -12.20
C PHE A 120 10.75 7.24 -13.54
N ASN A 121 10.11 7.96 -14.47
CA ASN A 121 10.79 8.57 -15.62
C ASN A 121 11.77 9.66 -15.17
N ASP A 122 11.57 10.27 -14.00
CA ASP A 122 12.57 11.12 -13.34
C ASP A 122 13.47 10.24 -12.45
N GLU A 123 14.76 10.19 -12.79
CA GLU A 123 15.75 9.41 -12.03
C GLU A 123 15.95 9.89 -10.58
N LYS A 124 15.56 11.12 -10.28
CA LYS A 124 15.62 11.67 -8.92
C LYS A 124 14.53 11.08 -8.02
N VAL A 125 13.40 10.68 -8.60
CA VAL A 125 12.32 10.05 -7.85
C VAL A 125 12.72 8.62 -7.49
N LYS A 126 12.79 8.34 -6.18
CA LYS A 126 13.20 7.05 -5.63
C LYS A 126 12.05 6.30 -4.99
N ILE A 127 11.09 7.03 -4.43
CA ILE A 127 9.88 6.51 -3.78
C ILE A 127 8.70 7.33 -4.23
N VAL A 128 7.60 6.65 -4.54
CA VAL A 128 6.30 7.26 -4.83
C VAL A 128 5.27 6.66 -3.88
N ASN A 129 4.50 7.50 -3.19
CA ASN A 129 3.40 7.03 -2.35
C ASN A 129 2.11 7.74 -2.76
N ILE A 130 1.04 6.98 -2.85
CA ILE A 130 -0.28 7.55 -3.13
C ILE A 130 -0.83 8.21 -1.86
N MET A 131 -1.45 9.36 -2.03
CA MET A 131 -2.20 10.05 -0.97
C MET A 131 -3.64 10.30 -1.43
N SER A 132 -4.58 10.19 -0.50
CA SER A 132 -6.00 10.45 -0.73
C SER A 132 -6.43 11.71 0.00
N GLU A 133 -7.34 12.51 -0.61
CA GLU A 133 -7.90 13.68 0.06
C GLU A 133 -8.83 13.26 1.19
N ILE A 134 -8.69 13.89 2.35
CA ILE A 134 -9.56 13.68 3.50
C ILE A 134 -10.76 14.62 3.40
N THR A 135 -11.95 14.07 3.24
CA THR A 135 -13.21 14.82 3.12
C THR A 135 -14.01 14.90 4.43
N SER A 136 -13.73 14.00 5.40
CA SER A 136 -14.42 13.93 6.68
C SER A 136 -13.53 14.41 7.83
N LYS A 137 -14.14 15.14 8.78
CA LYS A 137 -13.47 15.50 10.04
C LYS A 137 -13.15 14.28 10.88
N ASP A 138 -14.03 13.30 10.92
CA ASP A 138 -13.84 12.08 11.70
C ASP A 138 -12.59 11.33 11.22
N VAL A 139 -12.43 11.16 9.90
CA VAL A 139 -11.22 10.58 9.29
C VAL A 139 -9.96 11.39 9.61
N PHE A 140 -10.07 12.74 9.60
CA PHE A 140 -8.91 13.61 9.87
C PHE A 140 -8.41 13.52 11.32
N PHE A 141 -9.34 13.37 12.28
CA PHE A 141 -9.01 13.26 13.71
C PHE A 141 -8.75 11.81 14.16
N ASP A 142 -9.06 10.84 13.33
CA ASP A 142 -8.77 9.43 13.63
C ASP A 142 -7.26 9.12 13.47
N LYS A 143 -6.64 8.63 14.54
CA LYS A 143 -5.22 8.27 14.60
C LYS A 143 -4.86 7.02 13.78
N ASN A 144 -5.85 6.22 13.38
CA ASN A 144 -5.63 5.09 12.48
C ASN A 144 -5.23 5.56 11.08
N ASN A 145 -5.77 6.68 10.64
CA ASN A 145 -5.43 7.31 9.36
C ASN A 145 -4.14 8.13 9.50
N VAL A 146 -3.13 7.82 8.73
CA VAL A 146 -1.86 8.55 8.71
C VAL A 146 -2.00 9.77 7.80
N LYS A 147 -1.93 10.97 8.37
CA LYS A 147 -1.95 12.22 7.61
C LYS A 147 -0.58 12.51 7.02
N VAL A 148 -0.56 13.15 5.87
CA VAL A 148 0.66 13.61 5.21
C VAL A 148 0.54 15.08 4.81
N VAL A 149 1.60 15.83 5.03
CA VAL A 149 1.77 17.20 4.49
C VAL A 149 2.87 17.18 3.44
N VAL A 150 2.68 17.96 2.39
CA VAL A 150 3.57 18.01 1.23
C VAL A 150 4.07 19.41 0.96
N ASP A 151 5.20 19.51 0.28
CA ASP A 151 5.73 20.77 -0.25
C ASP A 151 5.06 21.16 -1.58
N CYS A 152 5.50 22.25 -2.20
CA CYS A 152 4.99 22.75 -3.48
C CYS A 152 5.32 21.84 -4.69
N ASN A 153 6.21 20.85 -4.53
CA ASN A 153 6.55 19.86 -5.54
C ASN A 153 5.80 18.53 -5.33
N ASN A 154 4.93 18.47 -4.32
CA ASN A 154 4.29 17.26 -3.82
C ASN A 154 5.29 16.23 -3.23
N ASP A 155 6.41 16.67 -2.70
CA ASP A 155 7.27 15.79 -1.90
C ASP A 155 6.82 15.85 -0.43
N ALA A 156 6.79 14.69 0.24
CA ALA A 156 6.33 14.60 1.61
C ALA A 156 7.24 15.40 2.56
N LEU A 157 6.63 16.22 3.44
CA LEU A 157 7.32 16.92 4.50
C LEU A 157 7.29 16.14 5.82
N TYR A 158 6.17 15.47 6.11
CA TYR A 158 6.00 14.69 7.33
C TYR A 158 4.74 13.82 7.27
N PHE A 159 4.81 12.64 7.88
CA PHE A 159 3.68 11.75 8.11
C PHE A 159 3.35 11.70 9.60
N SER A 160 2.08 11.86 9.96
CA SER A 160 1.66 11.82 11.36
C SER A 160 0.28 11.19 11.55
N ARG A 161 0.12 10.51 12.69
CA ARG A 161 -1.21 10.07 13.16
C ARG A 161 -2.01 11.21 13.76
N GLU A 162 -1.36 12.29 14.20
CA GLU A 162 -2.04 13.49 14.65
C GLU A 162 -2.62 14.28 13.46
N PRO A 163 -3.64 15.13 13.68
CA PRO A 163 -4.25 15.92 12.62
C PRO A 163 -3.31 17.03 12.13
N ILE A 164 -2.69 16.82 11.01
CA ILE A 164 -1.83 17.78 10.29
C ILE A 164 -2.32 18.01 8.86
N PRO A 165 -2.16 19.26 8.31
CA PRO A 165 -1.74 20.49 9.00
C PRO A 165 -2.83 21.00 9.95
N SER A 166 -2.46 21.94 10.85
CA SER A 166 -3.40 22.47 11.84
C SER A 166 -4.63 23.12 11.20
N PRO A 167 -5.85 22.80 11.66
CA PRO A 167 -7.08 23.44 11.19
C PRO A 167 -7.30 24.87 11.77
N TRP A 168 -6.26 25.52 12.28
CA TRP A 168 -6.31 26.84 12.93
C TRP A 168 -7.03 27.93 12.11
N LYS A 169 -6.85 27.90 10.77
CA LYS A 169 -7.48 28.87 9.84
C LYS A 169 -8.81 28.41 9.27
N GLY A 170 -9.37 27.34 9.82
CA GLY A 170 -10.62 26.72 9.36
C GLY A 170 -10.42 25.45 8.57
N TRP A 171 -11.44 24.65 8.51
CA TRP A 171 -11.46 23.33 7.88
C TRP A 171 -11.52 23.37 6.35
N GLU A 172 -12.35 24.25 5.79
CA GLU A 172 -12.77 24.20 4.38
C GLU A 172 -11.61 24.33 3.37
N LYS A 173 -10.62 25.17 3.70
CA LYS A 173 -9.48 25.45 2.82
C LYS A 173 -8.20 24.70 3.21
N LEU A 174 -8.32 23.76 4.15
CA LEU A 174 -7.17 22.99 4.64
C LEU A 174 -6.78 21.96 3.59
N PRO A 175 -5.51 21.95 3.08
CA PRO A 175 -5.01 20.82 2.30
C PRO A 175 -4.82 19.62 3.22
N LYS A 176 -5.67 18.61 3.07
CA LYS A 176 -5.77 17.46 3.97
C LYS A 176 -5.60 16.17 3.19
N PHE A 177 -4.53 15.49 3.43
CA PHE A 177 -4.26 14.22 2.77
C PHE A 177 -3.91 13.14 3.78
N MET A 178 -4.24 11.90 3.45
CA MET A 178 -3.78 10.71 4.16
C MET A 178 -2.97 9.82 3.24
N GLN A 179 -1.98 9.15 3.81
CA GLN A 179 -1.21 8.11 3.16
C GLN A 179 -2.12 6.92 2.86
N THR A 180 -1.96 6.32 1.68
CA THR A 180 -2.57 5.02 1.35
C THR A 180 -1.53 3.90 1.42
N GLY A 181 -1.99 2.66 1.38
CA GLY A 181 -1.15 1.46 1.38
C GLY A 181 -0.43 1.17 0.05
N ILE A 182 -0.37 2.13 -0.89
CA ILE A 182 0.27 1.96 -2.20
C ILE A 182 1.57 2.77 -2.21
N ILE A 183 2.70 2.05 -2.20
CA ILE A 183 4.03 2.67 -2.19
C ILE A 183 4.91 1.97 -3.24
N ALA A 184 5.43 2.74 -4.19
CA ALA A 184 6.36 2.24 -5.17
C ALA A 184 7.80 2.68 -4.84
N PHE A 185 8.74 1.78 -5.02
CA PHE A 185 10.16 2.00 -4.73
C PHE A 185 11.01 1.65 -5.93
N ARG A 186 12.07 2.42 -6.20
CA ARG A 186 13.19 1.85 -6.93
C ARG A 186 13.77 0.69 -6.12
N ARG A 187 14.16 -0.37 -6.81
CA ARG A 187 14.71 -1.58 -6.19
C ARG A 187 15.78 -1.27 -5.14
N GLU A 188 16.82 -0.55 -5.54
CA GLU A 188 17.95 -0.23 -4.65
C GLU A 188 17.49 0.55 -3.41
N THR A 189 16.54 1.48 -3.59
CA THR A 189 16.00 2.27 -2.48
C THR A 189 15.24 1.42 -1.46
N LEU A 190 14.50 0.40 -1.90
CA LEU A 190 13.83 -0.53 -0.97
C LEU A 190 14.86 -1.36 -0.20
N MET A 191 15.92 -1.83 -0.87
CA MET A 191 16.98 -2.61 -0.22
C MET A 191 17.77 -1.77 0.78
N ASP A 192 18.11 -0.54 0.40
CA ASP A 192 18.77 0.44 1.29
C ASP A 192 17.88 0.72 2.51
N PHE A 193 16.59 1.02 2.29
CA PHE A 193 15.63 1.24 3.36
C PHE A 193 15.56 0.06 4.35
N ASN A 194 15.53 -1.16 3.82
CA ASN A 194 15.46 -2.37 4.65
C ASN A 194 16.73 -2.57 5.51
N SER A 195 17.88 -2.05 5.08
CA SER A 195 19.15 -2.08 5.82
C SER A 195 19.28 -0.98 6.89
N MET A 196 18.45 0.07 6.83
CA MET A 196 18.50 1.20 7.76
C MET A 196 17.91 0.82 9.12
N SER A 197 18.50 1.37 10.18
CA SER A 197 17.92 1.27 11.53
C SER A 197 16.66 2.13 11.66
N GLU A 198 15.70 1.66 12.46
CA GLU A 198 14.51 2.44 12.79
C GLU A 198 14.87 3.79 13.42
N THR A 199 14.15 4.83 13.02
CA THR A 199 14.33 6.20 13.49
C THR A 199 13.33 6.59 14.59
N ALA A 200 13.51 7.76 15.19
CA ALA A 200 12.69 8.19 16.32
C ALA A 200 11.22 8.46 15.91
N LEU A 201 11.01 9.23 14.84
CA LEU A 201 9.66 9.57 14.39
C LEU A 201 8.95 8.34 13.83
N GLU A 202 9.67 7.47 13.10
CA GLU A 202 9.12 6.19 12.66
C GLU A 202 8.53 5.38 13.82
N ARG A 203 9.29 5.24 14.92
CA ARG A 203 8.81 4.49 16.10
C ARG A 203 7.60 5.14 16.77
N HIS A 204 7.63 6.47 16.94
CA HIS A 204 6.57 7.19 17.64
C HIS A 204 5.27 7.25 16.85
N GLU A 205 5.37 7.49 15.54
CA GLU A 205 4.22 7.54 14.64
C GLU A 205 3.82 6.15 14.14
N SER A 206 4.70 5.14 14.26
CA SER A 206 4.56 3.82 13.64
C SER A 206 4.32 3.91 12.12
N VAL A 207 5.13 4.73 11.45
CA VAL A 207 5.08 5.00 10.01
C VAL A 207 6.49 4.90 9.43
N ASP A 208 6.75 3.82 8.69
CA ASP A 208 8.10 3.51 8.15
C ASP A 208 8.64 4.61 7.24
N MET A 209 7.77 5.30 6.50
CA MET A 209 8.20 6.35 5.57
C MET A 209 8.84 7.55 6.27
N ASN A 210 8.57 7.77 7.55
CA ASN A 210 9.30 8.78 8.33
C ASN A 210 10.81 8.50 8.40
N ARG A 211 11.24 7.21 8.37
CA ARG A 211 12.67 6.86 8.33
C ARG A 211 13.38 7.48 7.14
N ILE A 212 12.74 7.48 5.97
CA ILE A 212 13.28 8.12 4.77
C ILE A 212 13.46 9.62 4.98
N LEU A 213 12.41 10.28 5.50
CA LEU A 213 12.44 11.74 5.72
C LEU A 213 13.48 12.15 6.78
N GLU A 214 13.54 11.42 7.90
CA GLU A 214 14.55 11.66 8.95
C GLU A 214 15.99 11.46 8.46
N SER A 215 16.18 10.63 7.43
CA SER A 215 17.48 10.37 6.82
C SER A 215 17.81 11.35 5.67
N GLY A 216 16.98 12.37 5.45
CA GLY A 216 17.18 13.38 4.41
C GLY A 216 16.78 12.93 3.00
N GLY A 217 16.07 11.81 2.89
CA GLY A 217 15.47 11.34 1.62
C GLY A 217 14.19 12.08 1.29
N SER A 218 13.65 11.85 0.09
CA SER A 218 12.39 12.41 -0.37
C SER A 218 11.43 11.31 -0.83
N ILE A 219 10.14 11.59 -0.69
CA ILE A 219 9.05 10.71 -1.13
C ILE A 219 8.09 11.56 -1.96
N ARG A 220 7.95 11.24 -3.25
CA ARG A 220 6.96 11.86 -4.11
C ARG A 220 5.58 11.37 -3.74
N MET A 221 4.70 12.31 -3.38
CA MET A 221 3.29 12.04 -3.11
C MET A 221 2.45 12.27 -4.36
N VAL A 222 1.57 11.33 -4.67
CA VAL A 222 0.64 11.42 -5.81
C VAL A 222 -0.78 11.40 -5.28
N ALA A 223 -1.51 12.48 -5.51
CA ALA A 223 -2.88 12.59 -5.04
C ALA A 223 -3.83 11.75 -5.93
N THR A 224 -4.71 10.99 -5.30
CA THR A 224 -5.84 10.35 -5.97
C THR A 224 -7.16 10.93 -5.50
N SER A 225 -8.11 11.03 -6.42
CA SER A 225 -9.52 11.32 -6.13
C SER A 225 -10.36 10.05 -5.97
N ASP A 226 -9.78 8.88 -6.24
CA ASP A 226 -10.47 7.61 -6.04
C ASP A 226 -10.67 7.36 -4.55
N PHE A 227 -11.81 6.80 -4.21
CA PHE A 227 -12.09 6.41 -2.82
C PHE A 227 -11.16 5.27 -2.42
N THR A 228 -10.49 5.43 -1.28
CA THR A 228 -9.58 4.45 -0.71
C THR A 228 -9.99 4.15 0.73
N ILE A 229 -9.86 2.90 1.13
CA ILE A 229 -10.07 2.45 2.50
C ILE A 229 -9.13 1.29 2.80
N GLY A 230 -8.30 1.48 3.81
CA GLY A 230 -7.55 0.38 4.41
C GLY A 230 -8.44 -0.32 5.44
N VAL A 231 -8.69 -1.60 5.25
CA VAL A 231 -9.57 -2.38 6.12
C VAL A 231 -8.81 -2.87 7.35
N ASP A 232 -9.10 -2.29 8.51
CA ASP A 232 -8.53 -2.66 9.80
C ASP A 232 -9.58 -3.10 10.82
N THR A 233 -10.86 -2.86 10.52
CA THR A 233 -12.01 -3.18 11.37
C THR A 233 -13.11 -3.85 10.56
N GLN A 234 -14.10 -4.43 11.27
CA GLN A 234 -15.28 -5.02 10.63
C GLN A 234 -16.16 -3.95 9.96
N GLU A 235 -16.21 -2.75 10.53
CA GLU A 235 -16.96 -1.61 9.98
C GLU A 235 -16.36 -1.16 8.65
N GLU A 236 -15.03 -1.10 8.56
CA GLU A 236 -14.34 -0.76 7.31
C GLU A 236 -14.50 -1.85 6.25
N LEU A 237 -14.53 -3.14 6.65
CA LEU A 237 -14.84 -4.24 5.73
C LEU A 237 -16.23 -4.07 5.11
N PHE A 238 -17.23 -3.71 5.93
CA PHE A 238 -18.59 -3.45 5.46
C PHE A 238 -18.65 -2.27 4.49
N LEU A 239 -17.96 -1.17 4.79
CA LEU A 239 -17.87 -0.02 3.87
C LEU A 239 -17.21 -0.38 2.54
N ALA A 240 -16.17 -1.24 2.58
CA ALA A 240 -15.53 -1.74 1.37
C ALA A 240 -16.50 -2.62 0.55
N GLU A 241 -17.36 -3.41 1.20
CA GLU A 241 -18.38 -4.24 0.55
C GLU A 241 -19.42 -3.38 -0.17
N GLU A 242 -19.98 -2.36 0.51
CA GLU A 242 -20.93 -1.41 -0.08
C GLU A 242 -20.34 -0.69 -1.31
N PHE A 243 -19.06 -0.32 -1.25
CA PHE A 243 -18.37 0.27 -2.40
C PHE A 243 -18.28 -0.71 -3.57
N LEU A 244 -17.84 -1.94 -3.30
CA LEU A 244 -17.61 -2.96 -4.32
C LEU A 244 -18.88 -3.40 -5.04
N GLU A 245 -20.03 -3.41 -4.37
CA GLU A 245 -21.33 -3.72 -4.98
C GLU A 245 -21.65 -2.83 -6.19
N ASN A 246 -21.17 -1.58 -6.14
CA ASN A 246 -21.41 -0.57 -7.17
C ASN A 246 -20.20 -0.33 -8.09
N ASP A 247 -19.06 -0.95 -7.80
CA ASP A 247 -17.82 -0.74 -8.57
C ASP A 247 -17.81 -1.56 -9.86
N LYS A 248 -17.59 -0.86 -10.98
CA LYS A 248 -17.49 -1.51 -12.29
C LYS A 248 -16.27 -2.40 -12.44
N THR A 249 -15.21 -2.15 -11.69
CA THR A 249 -13.95 -2.90 -11.76
C THR A 249 -14.12 -4.33 -11.30
N ILE A 250 -15.02 -4.58 -10.34
CA ILE A 250 -15.27 -5.93 -9.81
C ILE A 250 -15.71 -6.91 -10.88
N LYS A 251 -16.50 -6.46 -11.87
CA LYS A 251 -16.99 -7.27 -13.00
C LYS A 251 -15.89 -7.77 -13.94
N ARG A 252 -14.66 -7.28 -13.77
CA ARG A 252 -13.49 -7.70 -14.57
C ARG A 252 -12.83 -8.96 -14.00
N TYR A 253 -13.15 -9.36 -12.77
CA TYR A 253 -12.51 -10.49 -12.10
C TYR A 253 -13.46 -11.33 -11.23
N LEU A 254 -14.68 -10.87 -11.01
CA LEU A 254 -15.70 -11.60 -10.26
C LEU A 254 -16.99 -11.64 -11.09
N GLU A 255 -17.49 -12.86 -11.37
CA GLU A 255 -18.81 -13.06 -11.96
C GLU A 255 -19.86 -12.96 -10.84
N ILE A 256 -20.61 -11.87 -10.81
CA ILE A 256 -21.72 -11.62 -9.87
C ILE A 256 -23.03 -11.71 -10.64
#